data_14ccf5ea332807b12608dc1bf7d79b5e
#
_entry.id   14ccf5ea332807b12608dc1bf7d79b5e
#
_cell.length_a   1.000
_cell.length_b   1.000
_cell.length_c   1.000
_cell.angle_alpha   90.00
_cell.angle_beta   90.00
_cell.angle_gamma   90.00
#
_symmetry.space_group_name_H-M   'P 1'
#
loop_
_entity.id
_entity.type
_entity.pdbx_description
1 polymer ?
#
loop_
_entity_poly.entity_id
_entity_poly.type
_entity_poly.pdbx_seq_one_letter_code
_entity_poly.pdbx_strand_id
1 'polypeptide(L)'
;KKKIEEVPEKLHVWPYLVRLEFLCALVVIIALTVWSIVIDAPLEEAANPTKTPNPSKAPWYFLGLQDILVYFDPWFAGVVAPVLIIVGLMLIPYLDVNPKGNGYYTYHERKVAIWVYCFGFLVLWIALIIMGVFLRGPGWNLFMPWQYWDPHKVVALTSVDLPYAFGFRDYTWSAIFGGGVLSAY
;
A
#
# COMPACT_ATOMS: atom_id res chain seq x y z
N LYS A 1 -47.15 -1.15 10.22
CA LYS A 1 -45.93 -2.01 10.18
C LYS A 1 -45.50 -2.10 8.73
N LYS A 2 -44.41 -1.38 8.34
CA LYS A 2 -43.74 -1.55 7.05
C LYS A 2 -43.22 -3.00 7.00
N LYS A 3 -43.72 -3.79 6.04
CA LYS A 3 -43.09 -5.06 5.69
C LYS A 3 -41.64 -4.74 5.29
N ILE A 4 -40.70 -5.26 6.06
CA ILE A 4 -39.29 -5.28 5.65
C ILE A 4 -39.28 -6.26 4.47
N GLU A 5 -39.07 -5.74 3.25
CA GLU A 5 -38.84 -6.57 2.09
C GLU A 5 -37.59 -7.40 2.38
N GLU A 6 -37.74 -8.70 2.50
CA GLU A 6 -36.61 -9.62 2.59
C GLU A 6 -35.80 -9.48 1.33
N VAL A 7 -34.56 -9.02 1.48
CA VAL A 7 -33.62 -8.91 0.34
C VAL A 7 -33.42 -10.33 -0.20
N PRO A 8 -33.70 -10.59 -1.48
CA PRO A 8 -33.56 -11.92 -2.03
C PRO A 8 -32.13 -12.42 -1.89
N GLU A 9 -31.94 -13.62 -1.37
CA GLU A 9 -30.64 -14.26 -1.15
C GLU A 9 -29.80 -14.39 -2.42
N LYS A 10 -30.44 -14.37 -3.59
CA LYS A 10 -29.79 -14.47 -4.90
C LYS A 10 -30.30 -13.39 -5.82
N LEU A 11 -29.39 -12.63 -6.39
CA LEU A 11 -29.68 -11.64 -7.42
C LEU A 11 -29.35 -12.22 -8.79
N HIS A 12 -30.29 -12.08 -9.74
CA HIS A 12 -29.98 -12.46 -11.11
C HIS A 12 -28.94 -11.53 -11.72
N VAL A 13 -27.88 -12.12 -12.28
CA VAL A 13 -26.78 -11.37 -12.91
C VAL A 13 -27.35 -10.53 -14.07
N TRP A 14 -28.10 -11.11 -14.93
CA TRP A 14 -28.78 -10.42 -16.04
C TRP A 14 -30.26 -10.21 -15.70
N PRO A 15 -30.82 -9.01 -15.87
CA PRO A 15 -30.19 -7.74 -16.28
C PRO A 15 -29.72 -6.85 -15.10
N TYR A 16 -29.97 -7.24 -13.85
CA TYR A 16 -29.87 -6.33 -12.71
C TYR A 16 -28.40 -6.00 -12.32
N LEU A 17 -27.60 -7.02 -12.06
CA LEU A 17 -26.21 -6.82 -11.65
C LEU A 17 -25.39 -6.18 -12.78
N VAL A 18 -25.54 -6.68 -14.01
CA VAL A 18 -24.82 -6.18 -15.19
C VAL A 18 -25.11 -4.70 -15.46
N ARG A 19 -26.35 -4.24 -15.27
CA ARG A 19 -26.68 -2.82 -15.42
C ARG A 19 -25.98 -1.95 -14.37
N LEU A 20 -25.90 -2.41 -13.14
CA LEU A 20 -25.24 -1.69 -12.06
C LEU A 20 -23.73 -1.60 -12.30
N GLU A 21 -23.10 -2.71 -12.67
CA GLU A 21 -21.68 -2.77 -13.00
C GLU A 21 -21.35 -1.90 -14.21
N PHE A 22 -22.19 -1.94 -15.26
CA PHE A 22 -22.02 -1.07 -16.43
C PHE A 22 -22.11 0.41 -16.08
N LEU A 23 -23.10 0.82 -15.27
CA LEU A 23 -23.22 2.20 -14.81
C LEU A 23 -22.02 2.62 -13.97
N CYS A 24 -21.56 1.76 -13.07
CA CYS A 24 -20.36 2.02 -12.27
C CYS A 24 -19.13 2.19 -13.17
N ALA A 25 -18.92 1.29 -14.12
CA ALA A 25 -17.82 1.39 -15.08
C ALA A 25 -17.89 2.69 -15.90
N LEU A 26 -19.07 3.06 -16.37
CA LEU A 26 -19.28 4.30 -17.12
C LEU A 26 -18.92 5.54 -16.29
N VAL A 27 -19.38 5.60 -15.04
CA VAL A 27 -19.06 6.72 -14.12
C VAL A 27 -17.55 6.79 -13.86
N VAL A 28 -16.89 5.66 -13.61
CA VAL A 28 -15.44 5.62 -13.40
C VAL A 28 -14.68 6.07 -14.64
N ILE A 29 -15.07 5.59 -15.83
CA ILE A 29 -14.43 5.99 -17.10
C ILE A 29 -14.58 7.49 -17.32
N ILE A 30 -15.77 8.06 -17.13
CA ILE A 30 -16.00 9.50 -17.25
C ILE A 30 -15.15 10.27 -16.25
N ALA A 31 -15.12 9.85 -14.99
CA ALA A 31 -14.32 10.50 -13.95
C ALA A 31 -12.82 10.48 -14.28
N LEU A 32 -12.29 9.34 -14.72
CA LEU A 32 -10.89 9.21 -15.12
C LEU A 32 -10.57 10.01 -16.38
N THR A 33 -11.50 10.08 -17.34
CA THR A 33 -11.33 10.89 -18.57
C THR A 33 -11.28 12.38 -18.22
N VAL A 34 -12.21 12.86 -17.39
CA VAL A 34 -12.19 14.26 -16.92
C VAL A 34 -10.91 14.54 -16.14
N TRP A 35 -10.49 13.64 -15.26
CA TRP A 35 -9.24 13.75 -14.52
C TRP A 35 -8.03 13.88 -15.45
N SER A 36 -7.94 13.02 -16.47
CA SER A 36 -6.82 13.04 -17.41
C SER A 36 -6.74 14.29 -18.29
N ILE A 37 -7.87 14.98 -18.48
CA ILE A 37 -7.94 16.24 -19.22
C ILE A 37 -7.57 17.45 -18.32
N VAL A 38 -7.96 17.40 -17.05
CA VAL A 38 -7.81 18.53 -16.11
C VAL A 38 -6.45 18.55 -15.43
N ILE A 39 -5.87 17.36 -15.19
CA ILE A 39 -4.60 17.22 -14.46
C ILE A 39 -3.55 16.61 -15.37
N ASP A 40 -2.53 17.39 -15.69
CA ASP A 40 -1.37 16.88 -16.43
C ASP A 40 -0.57 15.89 -15.58
N ALA A 41 -0.14 14.79 -16.21
CA ALA A 41 0.78 13.88 -15.57
C ALA A 41 2.16 14.56 -15.41
N PRO A 42 2.81 14.47 -14.24
CA PRO A 42 4.17 14.97 -14.05
C PRO A 42 5.11 14.15 -14.93
N LEU A 43 5.62 14.78 -16.00
CA LEU A 43 6.62 14.17 -16.88
C LEU A 43 8.01 14.50 -16.36
N GLU A 44 8.88 13.49 -16.36
CA GLU A 44 10.30 13.68 -16.11
C GLU A 44 11.03 14.17 -17.37
N GLU A 45 12.34 14.46 -17.24
CA GLU A 45 13.20 14.82 -18.38
C GLU A 45 13.17 13.70 -19.45
N ALA A 46 13.46 14.09 -20.70
CA ALA A 46 13.56 13.12 -21.79
C ALA A 46 14.57 12.01 -21.47
N ALA A 47 14.25 10.78 -21.88
CA ALA A 47 15.07 9.61 -21.57
C ALA A 47 16.53 9.81 -22.03
N ASN A 48 17.46 9.70 -21.10
CA ASN A 48 18.89 9.76 -21.35
C ASN A 48 19.55 8.49 -20.80
N PRO A 49 20.11 7.62 -21.66
CA PRO A 49 20.73 6.36 -21.25
C PRO A 49 21.99 6.55 -20.36
N THR A 50 22.56 7.74 -20.32
CA THR A 50 23.77 8.04 -19.55
C THR A 50 23.47 8.67 -18.19
N LYS A 51 22.22 9.07 -17.91
CA LYS A 51 21.83 9.75 -16.68
C LYS A 51 20.65 9.03 -16.03
N THR A 52 20.85 8.58 -14.80
CA THR A 52 19.75 8.04 -13.98
C THR A 52 19.01 9.18 -13.27
N PRO A 53 17.66 9.19 -13.27
CA PRO A 53 16.88 10.17 -12.49
C PRO A 53 17.24 10.12 -11.01
N ASN A 54 17.27 11.27 -10.36
CA ASN A 54 17.50 11.36 -8.92
C ASN A 54 16.41 12.22 -8.25
N PRO A 55 15.49 11.63 -7.46
CA PRO A 55 15.44 10.22 -7.05
C PRO A 55 14.87 9.31 -8.14
N SER A 56 15.38 8.07 -8.21
CA SER A 56 14.79 7.02 -9.06
C SER A 56 13.63 6.37 -8.30
N LYS A 57 12.39 6.80 -8.60
CA LYS A 57 11.18 6.30 -7.96
C LYS A 57 10.55 5.19 -8.77
N ALA A 58 10.16 4.11 -8.10
CA ALA A 58 9.29 3.09 -8.67
C ALA A 58 7.88 3.68 -8.94
N PRO A 59 7.03 3.01 -9.74
CA PRO A 59 5.61 3.38 -9.83
C PRO A 59 4.97 3.47 -8.45
N TRP A 60 4.01 4.36 -8.28
CA TRP A 60 3.41 4.70 -6.97
C TRP A 60 2.97 3.49 -6.13
N TYR A 61 2.47 2.43 -6.78
CA TYR A 61 2.01 1.21 -6.10
C TYR A 61 3.15 0.35 -5.54
N PHE A 62 4.38 0.50 -6.03
CA PHE A 62 5.58 -0.15 -5.47
C PHE A 62 6.38 0.74 -4.52
N LEU A 63 6.04 2.02 -4.40
CA LEU A 63 6.80 2.94 -3.55
C LEU A 63 6.78 2.54 -2.08
N GLY A 64 5.72 1.90 -1.61
CA GLY A 64 5.68 1.35 -0.25
C GLY A 64 6.75 0.29 -0.01
N LEU A 65 6.94 -0.65 -0.95
CA LEU A 65 8.03 -1.64 -0.87
C LEU A 65 9.41 -1.00 -0.98
N GLN A 66 9.56 -0.03 -1.86
CA GLN A 66 10.82 0.71 -2.01
C GLN A 66 11.17 1.48 -0.74
N ASP A 67 10.20 2.00 -0.01
CA ASP A 67 10.44 2.70 1.26
C ASP A 67 10.80 1.72 2.39
N ILE A 68 10.23 0.52 2.42
CA ILE A 68 10.59 -0.54 3.36
C ILE A 68 12.06 -0.96 3.20
N LEU A 69 12.61 -0.93 1.98
CA LEU A 69 14.03 -1.26 1.73
C LEU A 69 15.03 -0.35 2.46
N VAL A 70 14.60 0.82 2.92
CA VAL A 70 15.45 1.71 3.72
C VAL A 70 15.66 1.17 5.13
N TYR A 71 14.64 0.49 5.70
CA TYR A 71 14.59 0.09 7.11
C TYR A 71 14.83 -1.40 7.35
N PHE A 72 14.68 -2.21 6.31
CA PHE A 72 14.83 -3.66 6.38
C PHE A 72 15.85 -4.14 5.36
N ASP A 73 16.46 -5.29 5.67
CA ASP A 73 17.35 -5.97 4.74
C ASP A 73 16.67 -6.19 3.38
N PRO A 74 17.37 -5.97 2.24
CA PRO A 74 16.82 -6.15 0.90
C PRO A 74 16.21 -7.51 0.65
N TRP A 75 16.75 -8.57 1.24
CA TRP A 75 16.19 -9.91 1.14
C TRP A 75 14.81 -10.01 1.81
N PHE A 76 14.66 -9.41 2.99
CA PHE A 76 13.38 -9.38 3.67
C PHE A 76 12.35 -8.52 2.93
N ALA A 77 12.70 -7.28 2.64
CA ALA A 77 11.77 -6.32 2.02
C ALA A 77 11.44 -6.67 0.57
N GLY A 78 12.40 -7.20 -0.21
CA GLY A 78 12.23 -7.49 -1.63
C GLY A 78 11.68 -8.89 -1.94
N VAL A 79 11.90 -9.87 -1.07
CA VAL A 79 11.49 -11.27 -1.32
C VAL A 79 10.49 -11.75 -0.28
N VAL A 80 10.85 -11.71 1.01
CA VAL A 80 10.03 -12.34 2.06
C VAL A 80 8.69 -11.63 2.20
N ALA A 81 8.67 -10.30 2.33
CA ALA A 81 7.44 -9.54 2.51
C ALA A 81 6.48 -9.67 1.32
N PRO A 82 6.90 -9.51 0.04
CA PRO A 82 6.02 -9.73 -1.10
C PRO A 82 5.48 -11.17 -1.18
N VAL A 83 6.31 -12.18 -0.90
CA VAL A 83 5.88 -13.58 -0.91
C VAL A 83 4.84 -13.83 0.18
N LEU A 84 5.04 -13.30 1.39
CA LEU A 84 4.06 -13.42 2.47
C LEU A 84 2.72 -12.75 2.12
N ILE A 85 2.74 -11.60 1.47
CA ILE A 85 1.52 -10.93 1.00
C ILE A 85 0.79 -11.80 -0.02
N ILE A 86 1.50 -12.33 -1.02
CA ILE A 86 0.90 -13.19 -2.06
C ILE A 86 0.32 -14.47 -1.45
N VAL A 87 1.08 -15.15 -0.61
CA VAL A 87 0.64 -16.38 0.07
C VAL A 87 -0.53 -16.08 0.99
N GLY A 88 -0.49 -14.98 1.75
CA GLY A 88 -1.59 -14.53 2.59
C GLY A 88 -2.88 -14.31 1.80
N LEU A 89 -2.81 -13.64 0.66
CA LEU A 89 -3.95 -13.44 -0.23
C LEU A 89 -4.49 -14.76 -0.79
N MET A 90 -3.62 -15.70 -1.14
CA MET A 90 -4.03 -17.04 -1.61
C MET A 90 -4.72 -17.86 -0.51
N LEU A 91 -4.34 -17.65 0.75
CA LEU A 91 -4.91 -18.37 1.89
C LEU A 91 -6.27 -17.83 2.34
N ILE A 92 -6.64 -16.60 2.01
CA ILE A 92 -7.91 -15.98 2.43
C ILE A 92 -9.11 -16.89 2.19
N PRO A 93 -9.33 -17.49 0.98
CA PRO A 93 -10.49 -18.33 0.74
C PRO A 93 -10.58 -19.56 1.64
N TYR A 94 -9.45 -20.02 2.18
CA TYR A 94 -9.36 -21.21 3.02
C TYR A 94 -9.44 -20.89 4.51
N LEU A 95 -8.94 -19.73 4.91
CA LEU A 95 -8.88 -19.30 6.31
C LEU A 95 -10.09 -18.45 6.73
N ASP A 96 -10.79 -17.85 5.77
CA ASP A 96 -11.92 -16.98 6.06
C ASP A 96 -13.16 -17.77 6.46
N VAL A 97 -13.45 -17.79 7.74
CA VAL A 97 -14.63 -18.43 8.34
C VAL A 97 -15.79 -17.44 8.38
N ASN A 98 -16.34 -17.06 7.23
CA ASN A 98 -17.53 -16.23 7.18
C ASN A 98 -18.79 -17.08 7.13
N PRO A 99 -19.59 -17.16 8.23
CA PRO A 99 -20.78 -18.02 8.27
C PRO A 99 -21.88 -17.57 7.31
N LYS A 100 -21.88 -16.30 6.89
CA LYS A 100 -22.87 -15.75 5.94
C LYS A 100 -22.45 -15.83 4.48
N GLY A 101 -21.24 -16.36 4.21
CA GLY A 101 -20.72 -16.50 2.85
C GLY A 101 -20.20 -15.20 2.25
N ASN A 102 -19.82 -15.26 0.97
CA ASN A 102 -19.27 -14.13 0.23
C ASN A 102 -20.32 -13.03 0.02
N GLY A 103 -19.87 -11.78 0.08
CA GLY A 103 -20.72 -10.62 -0.14
C GLY A 103 -21.31 -10.00 1.13
N TYR A 104 -21.21 -10.65 2.28
CA TYR A 104 -21.62 -10.08 3.56
C TYR A 104 -20.41 -9.61 4.36
N TYR A 105 -20.43 -8.34 4.75
CA TYR A 105 -19.41 -7.75 5.60
C TYR A 105 -19.77 -7.99 7.07
N THR A 106 -19.32 -9.13 7.61
CA THR A 106 -19.62 -9.57 8.98
C THR A 106 -18.57 -9.04 9.96
N TYR A 107 -18.73 -7.80 10.41
CA TYR A 107 -17.76 -7.15 11.30
C TYR A 107 -17.60 -7.88 12.63
N HIS A 108 -18.71 -8.31 13.25
CA HIS A 108 -18.68 -8.92 14.59
C HIS A 108 -17.94 -10.25 14.63
N GLU A 109 -18.10 -11.06 13.61
CA GLU A 109 -17.48 -12.39 13.50
C GLU A 109 -16.02 -12.31 13.04
N ARG A 110 -15.67 -11.26 12.28
CA ARG A 110 -14.37 -11.12 11.61
C ARG A 110 -13.56 -9.91 12.07
N LYS A 111 -13.78 -9.44 13.30
CA LYS A 111 -13.12 -8.24 13.83
C LYS A 111 -11.60 -8.24 13.63
N VAL A 112 -10.94 -9.35 14.02
CA VAL A 112 -9.48 -9.45 13.95
C VAL A 112 -8.98 -9.33 12.50
N ALA A 113 -9.56 -10.10 11.58
CA ALA A 113 -9.17 -10.05 10.17
C ALA A 113 -9.37 -8.66 9.55
N ILE A 114 -10.49 -8.00 9.88
CA ILE A 114 -10.79 -6.65 9.41
C ILE A 114 -9.80 -5.64 9.97
N TRP A 115 -9.48 -5.70 11.27
CA TRP A 115 -8.54 -4.77 11.89
C TRP A 115 -7.11 -4.98 11.38
N VAL A 116 -6.67 -6.22 11.21
CA VAL A 116 -5.35 -6.53 10.64
C VAL A 116 -5.26 -5.97 9.21
N TYR A 117 -6.27 -6.19 8.38
CA TYR A 117 -6.30 -5.65 7.03
C TYR A 117 -6.33 -4.12 7.01
N CYS A 118 -7.22 -3.50 7.78
CA CYS A 118 -7.32 -2.04 7.84
C CYS A 118 -6.03 -1.40 8.34
N PHE A 119 -5.41 -1.94 9.38
CA PHE A 119 -4.16 -1.42 9.90
C PHE A 119 -3.00 -1.67 8.93
N GLY A 120 -2.80 -2.90 8.46
CA GLY A 120 -1.70 -3.26 7.60
C GLY A 120 -1.76 -2.58 6.22
N PHE A 121 -2.92 -2.59 5.58
CA PHE A 121 -3.08 -2.02 4.26
C PHE A 121 -3.47 -0.53 4.28
N LEU A 122 -4.60 -0.16 4.91
CA LEU A 122 -5.08 1.22 4.83
C LEU A 122 -4.21 2.21 5.61
N VAL A 123 -3.64 1.81 6.74
CA VAL A 123 -2.80 2.72 7.53
C VAL A 123 -1.34 2.61 7.12
N LEU A 124 -0.71 1.44 7.29
CA LEU A 124 0.72 1.31 7.07
C LEU A 124 1.13 1.39 5.59
N TRP A 125 0.48 0.62 4.73
CA TRP A 125 0.86 0.60 3.31
C TRP A 125 0.61 1.93 2.61
N ILE A 126 -0.55 2.54 2.84
CA ILE A 126 -0.87 3.85 2.26
C ILE A 126 0.04 4.94 2.84
N ALA A 127 0.36 4.89 4.14
CA ALA A 127 1.31 5.83 4.73
C ALA A 127 2.70 5.73 4.10
N LEU A 128 3.20 4.51 3.84
CA LEU A 128 4.46 4.29 3.14
C LEU A 128 4.42 4.81 1.69
N ILE A 129 3.32 4.61 0.98
CA ILE A 129 3.14 5.17 -0.37
C ILE A 129 3.16 6.70 -0.33
N ILE A 130 2.43 7.33 0.57
CA ILE A 130 2.40 8.78 0.73
C ILE A 130 3.81 9.30 1.06
N MET A 131 4.53 8.62 1.95
CA MET A 131 5.89 8.97 2.30
C MET A 131 6.83 8.88 1.10
N GLY A 132 6.78 7.79 0.34
CA GLY A 132 7.58 7.59 -0.86
C GLY A 132 7.26 8.59 -1.97
N VAL A 133 5.99 8.93 -2.19
CA VAL A 133 5.56 9.87 -3.24
C VAL A 133 5.94 11.31 -2.90
N PHE A 134 5.60 11.77 -1.69
CA PHE A 134 5.63 13.19 -1.35
C PHE A 134 6.84 13.60 -0.50
N LEU A 135 7.38 12.70 0.31
CA LEU A 135 8.43 13.06 1.28
C LEU A 135 9.83 12.60 0.87
N ARG A 136 9.95 11.70 -0.09
CA ARG A 136 11.26 11.25 -0.59
C ARG A 136 11.74 12.11 -1.75
N GLY A 137 12.95 12.63 -1.60
CA GLY A 137 13.61 13.51 -2.56
C GLY A 137 14.97 12.97 -3.04
N PRO A 138 15.86 13.86 -3.54
CA PRO A 138 17.16 13.47 -4.08
C PRO A 138 17.98 12.59 -3.13
N GLY A 139 18.60 11.53 -3.67
CA GLY A 139 19.34 10.56 -2.88
C GLY A 139 18.47 9.72 -1.94
N TRP A 140 17.15 9.67 -2.19
CA TRP A 140 16.15 8.99 -1.37
C TRP A 140 16.04 9.55 0.07
N ASN A 141 16.51 10.79 0.30
CA ASN A 141 16.41 11.44 1.59
C ASN A 141 14.98 11.87 1.92
N LEU A 142 14.64 11.87 3.21
CA LEU A 142 13.35 12.33 3.70
C LEU A 142 13.36 13.86 3.81
N PHE A 143 12.38 14.51 3.17
CA PHE A 143 12.15 15.96 3.24
C PHE A 143 10.75 16.21 3.78
N MET A 144 10.66 16.96 4.86
CA MET A 144 9.37 17.39 5.38
C MET A 144 8.75 18.49 4.50
N PRO A 145 7.42 18.67 4.47
CA PRO A 145 6.75 19.64 3.58
C PRO A 145 7.23 21.09 3.72
N TRP A 146 7.82 21.42 4.86
CA TRP A 146 8.38 22.76 5.15
C TRP A 146 9.88 22.88 4.88
N GLN A 147 10.55 21.81 4.46
CA GLN A 147 11.97 21.82 4.13
C GLN A 147 12.18 22.11 2.66
N TYR A 148 13.22 22.93 2.39
CA TYR A 148 13.61 23.21 1.02
C TYR A 148 14.21 21.97 0.37
N TRP A 149 13.68 21.62 -0.76
CA TRP A 149 14.18 20.52 -1.58
C TRP A 149 15.26 21.03 -2.54
N ASP A 150 16.50 20.67 -2.28
CA ASP A 150 17.62 20.97 -3.17
C ASP A 150 17.84 19.78 -4.15
N PRO A 151 17.50 19.94 -5.44
CA PRO A 151 17.68 18.88 -6.43
C PRO A 151 19.15 18.53 -6.71
N HIS A 152 20.08 19.39 -6.32
CA HIS A 152 21.53 19.20 -6.51
C HIS A 152 22.22 18.53 -5.31
N LYS A 153 21.54 18.38 -4.20
CA LYS A 153 22.08 17.72 -3.03
C LYS A 153 22.10 16.21 -3.19
N VAL A 154 23.18 15.69 -3.74
CA VAL A 154 23.38 14.24 -3.96
C VAL A 154 24.08 13.62 -2.75
N VAL A 155 23.41 13.56 -1.61
CA VAL A 155 23.86 12.73 -0.48
C VAL A 155 22.98 11.47 -0.51
N ALA A 156 23.58 10.34 -0.88
CA ALA A 156 22.86 9.07 -0.87
C ALA A 156 22.43 8.72 0.56
N LEU A 157 21.17 8.32 0.72
CA LEU A 157 20.69 7.77 1.98
C LEU A 157 21.37 6.42 2.21
N THR A 158 22.03 6.27 3.32
CA THR A 158 22.47 4.96 3.81
C THR A 158 21.26 4.26 4.42
N SER A 159 20.98 3.04 3.99
CA SER A 159 19.95 2.20 4.62
C SER A 159 20.31 1.99 6.09
N VAL A 160 19.34 2.22 6.97
CA VAL A 160 19.50 2.07 8.41
C VAL A 160 18.44 1.11 8.89
N ASP A 161 18.86 0.00 9.48
CA ASP A 161 17.92 -0.98 10.03
C ASP A 161 16.99 -0.34 11.06
N LEU A 162 15.74 -0.76 11.05
CA LEU A 162 14.69 -0.21 11.91
C LEU A 162 15.11 -0.10 13.39
N PRO A 163 15.73 -1.12 14.01
CA PRO A 163 16.21 -1.01 15.39
C PRO A 163 17.23 0.11 15.60
N TYR A 164 18.15 0.28 14.66
CA TYR A 164 19.15 1.34 14.72
C TYR A 164 18.54 2.74 14.57
N ALA A 165 17.49 2.87 13.76
CA ALA A 165 16.73 4.11 13.61
C ALA A 165 16.09 4.55 14.95
N PHE A 166 15.69 3.58 15.79
CA PHE A 166 15.18 3.81 17.14
C PHE A 166 16.28 3.89 18.24
N GLY A 167 17.56 3.82 17.85
CA GLY A 167 18.69 3.97 18.77
C GLY A 167 19.17 2.69 19.47
N PHE A 168 18.62 1.53 19.12
CA PHE A 168 19.08 0.24 19.62
C PHE A 168 20.35 -0.18 18.90
N ARG A 169 21.51 -0.04 19.52
CA ARG A 169 22.84 -0.36 18.95
C ARG A 169 23.35 -1.74 19.35
N ASP A 170 22.80 -2.33 20.39
CA ASP A 170 23.15 -3.67 20.84
C ASP A 170 22.42 -4.72 20.02
N TYR A 171 23.15 -5.73 19.53
CA TYR A 171 22.60 -6.81 18.68
C TYR A 171 21.42 -7.53 19.32
N THR A 172 21.52 -7.84 20.62
CA THR A 172 20.48 -8.57 21.36
C THR A 172 19.17 -7.78 21.42
N TRP A 173 19.24 -6.50 21.77
CA TRP A 173 18.08 -5.61 21.84
C TRP A 173 17.50 -5.30 20.45
N SER A 174 18.38 -5.17 19.45
CA SER A 174 17.96 -4.99 18.05
C SER A 174 17.19 -6.19 17.52
N ALA A 175 17.65 -7.41 17.83
CA ALA A 175 16.99 -8.65 17.42
C ALA A 175 15.63 -8.82 18.12
N ILE A 176 15.54 -8.52 19.42
CA ILE A 176 14.28 -8.59 20.19
C ILE A 176 13.28 -7.56 19.64
N PHE A 177 13.72 -6.31 19.42
CA PHE A 177 12.86 -5.25 18.89
C PHE A 177 12.38 -5.59 17.46
N GLY A 178 13.30 -5.96 16.56
CA GLY A 178 12.96 -6.33 15.19
C GLY A 178 12.01 -7.54 15.11
N GLY A 179 12.29 -8.58 15.89
CA GLY A 179 11.42 -9.75 16.01
C GLY A 179 10.05 -9.41 16.60
N GLY A 180 10.01 -8.50 17.58
CA GLY A 180 8.75 -8.01 18.16
C GLY A 180 7.89 -7.25 17.15
N VAL A 181 8.49 -6.35 16.38
CA VAL A 181 7.79 -5.61 15.30
C VAL A 181 7.25 -6.55 14.24
N LEU A 182 8.07 -7.52 13.79
CA LEU A 182 7.65 -8.51 12.80
C LEU A 182 6.53 -9.43 13.30
N SER A 183 6.55 -9.76 14.61
CA SER A 183 5.50 -10.61 15.21
C SER A 183 4.19 -9.86 15.41
N ALA A 184 4.26 -8.53 15.58
CA ALA A 184 3.10 -7.68 15.75
C ALA A 184 2.43 -7.29 14.41
N TYR A 185 3.18 -7.35 13.32
CA TYR A 185 2.69 -7.10 11.97
C TYR A 185 2.05 -8.35 11.38
#